data_436829a0b3f1fc5bd198616209b99944
#
_entry.id   436829a0b3f1fc5bd198616209b99944
#
_cell.length_a   1.000
_cell.length_b   1.000
_cell.length_c   1.000
_cell.angle_alpha   90.00
_cell.angle_beta   90.00
_cell.angle_gamma   90.00
#
_symmetry.space_group_name_H-M   'P 1'
#
loop_
_entity.id
_entity.type
_entity.pdbx_description
1 polymer ?
#
loop_
_entity_poly.entity_id
_entity_poly.type
_entity_poly.pdbx_seq_one_letter_code
_entity_poly.pdbx_strand_id
1 'polypeptide(L)'
;AKLLQGLIDKADARIADIKSGANPALTPDDTAKYFAEVVVDLDAIDEPMIADPDVNNDDVSKRYTHDTIRPITYYSGDKHVDLGFVGSCMVHKGDMKIVAQMLKNLEKTMGKVEFKAPLVVAAPTYNIIDEMKEEGDWEILQRYSDFEFDDFAPKGKARTEYENVLYLERPGCNLCMGNQEKAAKGDTVLATSTRLFQGRVVEDSTEKKCESLLASTPVVVLAAILGRTPTVEEYKAAVEGIDLTKFAPPNQVPLAANSAHF
;
A
#
# COMPACT_ATOMS: atom_id res chain seq x y z
N ALA A 1 -24.98 -7.23 -22.41
CA ALA A 1 -24.07 -8.10 -23.22
C ALA A 1 -23.54 -7.36 -24.46
N LYS A 2 -24.40 -6.82 -25.34
CA LYS A 2 -23.99 -6.18 -26.62
C LYS A 2 -23.09 -4.94 -26.43
N LEU A 3 -23.35 -4.11 -25.42
CA LEU A 3 -22.52 -2.94 -25.09
C LEU A 3 -21.13 -3.37 -24.59
N LEU A 4 -21.08 -4.38 -23.71
CA LEU A 4 -19.82 -4.88 -23.16
C LEU A 4 -18.95 -5.51 -24.27
N GLN A 5 -19.56 -6.30 -25.16
CA GLN A 5 -18.84 -6.86 -26.31
C GLN A 5 -18.23 -5.76 -27.19
N GLY A 6 -19.00 -4.70 -27.48
CA GLY A 6 -18.48 -3.58 -28.26
C GLY A 6 -17.33 -2.80 -27.60
N LEU A 7 -17.26 -2.80 -26.25
CA LEU A 7 -16.10 -2.23 -25.53
C LEU A 7 -14.89 -3.15 -25.58
N ILE A 8 -15.10 -4.46 -25.48
CA ILE A 8 -14.04 -5.47 -25.63
C ILE A 8 -13.43 -5.39 -27.04
N ASP A 9 -14.27 -5.39 -28.07
CA ASP A 9 -13.81 -5.32 -29.47
C ASP A 9 -12.97 -4.05 -29.73
N LYS A 10 -13.35 -2.91 -29.14
CA LYS A 10 -12.58 -1.67 -29.25
C LYS A 10 -11.24 -1.75 -28.50
N ALA A 11 -11.22 -2.36 -27.33
CA ALA A 11 -9.99 -2.55 -26.56
C ALA A 11 -9.01 -3.47 -27.29
N ASP A 12 -9.50 -4.57 -27.84
CA ASP A 12 -8.70 -5.53 -28.61
C ASP A 12 -8.13 -4.89 -29.88
N ALA A 13 -8.94 -4.12 -30.62
CA ALA A 13 -8.47 -3.36 -31.77
C ALA A 13 -7.37 -2.36 -31.37
N ARG A 14 -7.53 -1.64 -30.28
CA ARG A 14 -6.51 -0.69 -29.78
C ARG A 14 -5.21 -1.39 -29.37
N ILE A 15 -5.31 -2.54 -28.71
CA ILE A 15 -4.14 -3.37 -28.37
C ILE A 15 -3.42 -3.86 -29.63
N ALA A 16 -4.17 -4.29 -30.65
CA ALA A 16 -3.59 -4.71 -31.91
C ALA A 16 -2.86 -3.55 -32.62
N ASP A 17 -3.45 -2.36 -32.66
CA ASP A 17 -2.85 -1.17 -33.25
C ASP A 17 -1.53 -0.79 -32.55
N ILE A 18 -1.51 -0.82 -31.22
CA ILE A 18 -0.29 -0.55 -30.44
C ILE A 18 0.79 -1.59 -30.72
N LYS A 19 0.44 -2.89 -30.72
CA LYS A 19 1.37 -3.99 -30.98
C LYS A 19 1.94 -3.98 -32.39
N SER A 20 1.15 -3.56 -33.38
CA SER A 20 1.59 -3.45 -34.78
C SER A 20 2.41 -2.18 -35.07
N GLY A 21 2.46 -1.24 -34.13
CA GLY A 21 3.06 0.09 -34.35
C GLY A 21 2.21 1.04 -35.21
N ALA A 22 1.02 0.62 -35.65
CA ALA A 22 0.13 1.46 -36.46
C ALA A 22 -0.38 2.68 -35.68
N ASN A 23 -0.49 2.55 -34.36
CA ASN A 23 -0.89 3.62 -33.48
C ASN A 23 -0.13 3.48 -32.14
N PRO A 24 1.15 3.88 -32.11
CA PRO A 24 2.01 3.71 -30.95
C PRO A 24 1.44 4.41 -29.71
N ALA A 25 1.91 4.03 -28.53
CA ALA A 25 1.63 4.75 -27.32
C ALA A 25 2.00 6.23 -27.48
N LEU A 26 1.26 7.11 -26.82
CA LEU A 26 1.57 8.53 -26.83
C LEU A 26 3.01 8.77 -26.32
N THR A 27 3.82 9.36 -27.16
CA THR A 27 5.18 9.79 -26.83
C THR A 27 5.24 11.30 -26.96
N PRO A 28 6.11 11.98 -26.23
CA PRO A 28 6.37 13.39 -26.47
C PRO A 28 6.83 13.62 -27.90
N ASP A 29 6.50 14.80 -28.45
CA ASP A 29 7.03 15.22 -29.74
C ASP A 29 8.55 15.33 -29.70
N ASP A 30 9.24 14.97 -30.80
CA ASP A 30 10.70 15.09 -30.91
C ASP A 30 11.21 16.54 -30.70
N THR A 31 10.33 17.51 -30.87
CA THR A 31 10.62 18.93 -30.66
C THR A 31 10.15 19.45 -29.30
N ALA A 32 9.64 18.60 -28.43
CA ALA A 32 9.20 19.00 -27.10
C ALA A 32 10.36 19.66 -26.33
N LYS A 33 10.07 20.81 -25.73
CA LYS A 33 11.05 21.52 -24.88
C LYS A 33 10.70 21.29 -23.42
N TYR A 34 11.66 20.76 -22.69
CA TYR A 34 11.53 20.51 -21.25
C TYR A 34 12.20 21.63 -20.47
N PHE A 35 11.61 22.00 -19.35
CA PHE A 35 12.22 22.96 -18.42
C PHE A 35 13.42 22.36 -17.71
N ALA A 36 13.33 21.08 -17.36
CA ALA A 36 14.38 20.34 -16.71
C ALA A 36 14.24 18.84 -17.04
N GLU A 37 15.33 18.13 -16.95
CA GLU A 37 15.39 16.67 -17.00
C GLU A 37 15.80 16.14 -15.63
N VAL A 38 15.07 15.14 -15.14
CA VAL A 38 15.40 14.44 -13.89
C VAL A 38 15.65 12.98 -14.22
N VAL A 39 16.87 12.55 -14.01
CA VAL A 39 17.27 11.14 -14.18
C VAL A 39 17.22 10.46 -12.83
N VAL A 40 16.40 9.42 -12.71
CA VAL A 40 16.30 8.59 -11.51
C VAL A 40 16.88 7.21 -11.84
N ASP A 41 18.02 6.90 -11.21
CA ASP A 41 18.61 5.57 -11.28
C ASP A 41 17.87 4.64 -10.31
N LEU A 42 17.02 3.78 -10.85
CA LEU A 42 16.24 2.84 -10.05
C LEU A 42 17.10 1.74 -9.43
N ASP A 43 18.23 1.40 -10.05
CA ASP A 43 19.16 0.38 -9.53
C ASP A 43 19.93 0.88 -8.31
N ALA A 44 19.99 2.19 -8.11
CA ALA A 44 20.59 2.81 -6.94
C ALA A 44 19.65 2.85 -5.71
N ILE A 45 18.37 2.47 -5.88
CA ILE A 45 17.39 2.43 -4.80
C ILE A 45 17.44 1.04 -4.16
N ASP A 46 18.08 0.92 -3.01
CA ASP A 46 18.34 -0.36 -2.33
C ASP A 46 17.50 -0.57 -1.05
N GLU A 47 16.72 0.43 -0.65
CA GLU A 47 15.81 0.37 0.49
C GLU A 47 14.49 1.12 0.25
N PRO A 48 13.40 0.72 0.90
CA PRO A 48 12.12 1.43 0.79
C PRO A 48 12.14 2.77 1.51
N MET A 49 11.25 3.65 1.08
CA MET A 49 11.06 4.98 1.65
C MET A 49 9.80 5.02 2.49
N ILE A 50 9.83 5.83 3.54
CA ILE A 50 8.67 6.22 4.33
C ILE A 50 8.47 7.72 4.14
N ALA A 51 7.27 8.12 3.75
CA ALA A 51 6.91 9.52 3.68
C ALA A 51 6.18 9.94 4.96
N ASP A 52 6.75 10.94 5.63
CA ASP A 52 6.10 11.63 6.72
C ASP A 52 5.61 12.97 6.18
N PRO A 53 4.31 13.11 5.87
CA PRO A 53 3.78 14.35 5.32
C PRO A 53 3.79 15.50 6.33
N ASP A 54 4.26 15.26 7.55
CA ASP A 54 4.34 16.23 8.64
C ASP A 54 3.02 17.04 8.82
N VAL A 55 1.93 16.30 8.73
CA VAL A 55 0.56 16.88 8.77
C VAL A 55 0.27 17.64 10.06
N ASN A 56 1.05 17.38 11.09
CA ASN A 56 0.93 18.01 12.39
C ASN A 56 1.83 19.27 12.56
N ASN A 57 2.65 19.61 11.57
CA ASN A 57 3.47 20.80 11.61
C ASN A 57 2.59 22.05 11.60
N ASP A 58 2.77 22.95 12.54
CA ASP A 58 2.00 24.20 12.63
C ASP A 58 2.28 25.14 11.44
N ASP A 59 3.51 25.08 10.90
CA ASP A 59 3.87 25.79 9.68
C ASP A 59 3.45 24.95 8.45
N VAL A 60 2.34 25.32 7.85
CA VAL A 60 1.78 24.63 6.67
C VAL A 60 2.76 24.54 5.50
N SER A 61 3.69 25.49 5.38
CA SER A 61 4.69 25.50 4.30
C SER A 61 5.73 24.38 4.42
N LYS A 62 5.87 23.81 5.59
CA LYS A 62 6.79 22.69 5.88
C LYS A 62 6.14 21.32 5.73
N ARG A 63 4.82 21.26 5.52
CA ARG A 63 4.12 20.01 5.25
C ARG A 63 4.37 19.56 3.81
N TYR A 64 4.43 18.24 3.61
CA TYR A 64 4.56 17.65 2.26
C TYR A 64 5.79 18.12 1.46
N THR A 65 6.87 18.48 2.12
CA THR A 65 8.13 18.84 1.48
C THR A 65 8.95 17.57 1.16
N HIS A 66 9.95 17.70 0.26
CA HIS A 66 10.86 16.60 -0.05
C HIS A 66 11.64 16.09 1.19
N ASP A 67 11.83 16.94 2.21
CA ASP A 67 12.50 16.58 3.44
C ASP A 67 11.68 15.64 4.33
N THR A 68 10.42 15.40 3.97
CA THR A 68 9.52 14.48 4.68
C THR A 68 9.51 13.06 4.10
N ILE A 69 10.26 12.80 3.02
CA ILE A 69 10.42 11.46 2.45
C ILE A 69 11.81 10.95 2.83
N ARG A 70 11.86 9.84 3.56
CA ARG A 70 13.08 9.33 4.17
C ARG A 70 13.24 7.84 3.96
N PRO A 71 14.47 7.34 3.75
CA PRO A 71 14.72 5.90 3.73
C PRO A 71 14.43 5.26 5.08
N ILE A 72 14.13 3.96 5.11
CA ILE A 72 13.81 3.29 6.38
C ILE A 72 14.99 3.30 7.35
N THR A 73 16.23 3.35 6.87
CA THR A 73 17.42 3.54 7.70
C THR A 73 17.36 4.79 8.57
N TYR A 74 16.68 5.84 8.13
CA TYR A 74 16.50 7.06 8.94
C TYR A 74 15.82 6.78 10.27
N TYR A 75 14.89 5.83 10.30
CA TYR A 75 14.13 5.48 11.50
C TYR A 75 14.85 4.43 12.35
N SER A 76 15.92 3.81 11.84
CA SER A 76 16.78 2.83 12.52
C SER A 76 16.04 1.69 13.21
N GLY A 77 14.83 1.39 12.79
CA GLY A 77 13.96 0.41 13.43
C GLY A 77 13.37 0.81 14.78
N ASP A 78 13.45 2.09 15.16
CA ASP A 78 13.06 2.56 16.50
C ASP A 78 11.69 3.27 16.53
N LYS A 79 11.17 3.68 15.38
CA LYS A 79 9.90 4.38 15.33
C LYS A 79 8.76 3.44 15.67
N HIS A 80 8.11 3.67 16.80
CA HIS A 80 6.94 2.90 17.23
C HIS A 80 5.79 3.01 16.23
N VAL A 81 5.05 1.93 16.05
CA VAL A 81 3.86 1.86 15.19
C VAL A 81 2.71 1.25 15.98
N ASP A 82 1.63 2.00 16.14
CA ASP A 82 0.43 1.59 16.86
C ASP A 82 -0.62 0.96 15.96
N LEU A 83 -0.61 1.27 14.67
CA LEU A 83 -1.58 0.78 13.70
C LEU A 83 -0.96 0.67 12.31
N GLY A 84 -1.02 -0.51 11.70
CA GLY A 84 -0.77 -0.73 10.28
C GLY A 84 -2.08 -0.70 9.48
N PHE A 85 -2.08 -0.04 8.33
CA PHE A 85 -3.24 -0.02 7.43
C PHE A 85 -2.82 -0.28 5.99
N VAL A 86 -3.33 -1.38 5.41
CA VAL A 86 -3.22 -1.70 3.98
C VAL A 86 -4.59 -1.59 3.35
N GLY A 87 -4.81 -0.54 2.56
CA GLY A 87 -6.14 -0.29 2.00
C GLY A 87 -6.19 0.99 1.19
N SER A 88 -7.36 1.37 0.80
CA SER A 88 -7.75 2.53 0.00
C SER A 88 -7.93 2.22 -1.49
N CYS A 89 -8.44 3.21 -2.24
CA CYS A 89 -8.60 3.10 -3.70
C CYS A 89 -7.26 3.04 -4.48
N MET A 90 -6.13 3.24 -3.80
CA MET A 90 -4.78 3.14 -4.39
C MET A 90 -4.20 1.74 -4.31
N VAL A 91 -4.78 0.90 -3.47
CA VAL A 91 -4.38 -0.50 -3.32
C VAL A 91 -5.04 -1.34 -4.42
N HIS A 92 -4.34 -2.33 -4.91
CA HIS A 92 -4.84 -3.27 -5.90
C HIS A 92 -4.68 -4.73 -5.43
N LYS A 93 -5.14 -5.68 -6.23
CA LYS A 93 -5.03 -7.11 -5.91
C LYS A 93 -3.60 -7.54 -5.56
N GLY A 94 -2.60 -6.99 -6.26
CA GLY A 94 -1.20 -7.29 -5.99
C GLY A 94 -0.76 -6.95 -4.58
N ASP A 95 -1.20 -5.81 -4.02
CA ASP A 95 -0.90 -5.46 -2.64
C ASP A 95 -1.50 -6.46 -1.65
N MET A 96 -2.75 -6.89 -1.88
CA MET A 96 -3.39 -7.92 -1.06
C MET A 96 -2.61 -9.23 -1.11
N LYS A 97 -2.14 -9.63 -2.29
CA LYS A 97 -1.30 -10.84 -2.47
C LYS A 97 0.06 -10.69 -1.78
N ILE A 98 0.66 -9.51 -1.78
CA ILE A 98 1.90 -9.23 -1.05
C ILE A 98 1.68 -9.48 0.45
N VAL A 99 0.58 -9.02 1.04
CA VAL A 99 0.27 -9.32 2.45
C VAL A 99 0.25 -10.83 2.69
N ALA A 100 -0.49 -11.58 1.87
CA ALA A 100 -0.59 -13.03 1.99
C ALA A 100 0.77 -13.74 1.83
N GLN A 101 1.58 -13.35 0.84
CA GLN A 101 2.88 -13.97 0.60
C GLN A 101 3.89 -13.65 1.71
N MET A 102 3.87 -12.43 2.25
CA MET A 102 4.71 -12.07 3.38
C MET A 102 4.37 -12.91 4.61
N LEU A 103 3.08 -13.07 4.93
CA LEU A 103 2.66 -13.92 6.05
C LEU A 103 3.13 -15.36 5.86
N LYS A 104 3.00 -15.94 4.65
CA LYS A 104 3.55 -17.27 4.31
C LYS A 104 5.06 -17.38 4.51
N ASN A 105 5.79 -16.36 4.08
CA ASN A 105 7.25 -16.37 4.21
C ASN A 105 7.69 -16.27 5.67
N LEU A 106 7.10 -15.36 6.40
CA LEU A 106 7.40 -15.16 7.81
C LEU A 106 7.00 -16.40 8.64
N GLU A 107 5.89 -17.06 8.31
CA GLU A 107 5.48 -18.32 8.94
C GLU A 107 6.54 -19.43 8.76
N LYS A 108 7.18 -19.50 7.57
CA LYS A 108 8.24 -20.48 7.31
C LYS A 108 9.52 -20.20 8.10
N THR A 109 9.84 -18.93 8.30
CA THR A 109 11.11 -18.51 8.91
C THR A 109 11.02 -18.33 10.42
N MET A 110 9.87 -17.86 10.92
CA MET A 110 9.65 -17.52 12.33
C MET A 110 8.73 -18.52 13.05
N GLY A 111 8.06 -19.41 12.31
CA GLY A 111 6.96 -20.22 12.84
C GLY A 111 5.68 -19.39 12.90
N LYS A 112 5.04 -19.33 14.07
CA LYS A 112 3.81 -18.51 14.22
C LYS A 112 4.13 -17.03 14.10
N VAL A 113 3.46 -16.33 13.19
CA VAL A 113 3.53 -14.89 13.08
C VAL A 113 2.61 -14.25 14.13
N GLU A 114 3.16 -13.39 14.95
CA GLU A 114 2.43 -12.62 15.96
C GLU A 114 2.55 -11.14 15.66
N PHE A 115 1.43 -10.44 15.71
CA PHE A 115 1.41 -8.99 15.52
C PHE A 115 1.70 -8.28 16.84
N LYS A 116 2.45 -7.20 16.81
CA LYS A 116 2.69 -6.30 17.95
C LYS A 116 1.91 -4.99 17.85
N ALA A 117 1.34 -4.75 16.68
CA ALA A 117 0.33 -3.72 16.45
C ALA A 117 -0.77 -4.32 15.54
N PRO A 118 -2.02 -3.90 15.63
CA PRO A 118 -3.06 -4.35 14.72
C PRO A 118 -2.72 -3.98 13.27
N LEU A 119 -3.03 -4.89 12.36
CA LEU A 119 -2.96 -4.67 10.92
C LEU A 119 -4.37 -4.69 10.34
N VAL A 120 -4.84 -3.56 9.88
CA VAL A 120 -6.13 -3.46 9.18
C VAL A 120 -5.90 -3.59 7.68
N VAL A 121 -6.61 -4.51 7.05
CA VAL A 121 -6.53 -4.78 5.61
C VAL A 121 -7.90 -4.60 4.97
N ALA A 122 -7.99 -3.71 4.00
CA ALA A 122 -9.23 -3.42 3.28
C ALA A 122 -9.01 -3.50 1.77
N ALA A 123 -9.58 -4.51 1.13
CA ALA A 123 -9.55 -4.62 -0.32
C ALA A 123 -10.33 -3.48 -0.97
N PRO A 124 -9.96 -3.03 -2.18
CA PRO A 124 -10.71 -1.97 -2.88
C PRO A 124 -12.13 -2.38 -3.24
N THR A 125 -12.33 -3.63 -3.64
CA THR A 125 -13.61 -4.16 -4.13
C THR A 125 -13.85 -5.61 -3.71
N TYR A 126 -15.10 -6.04 -3.71
CA TYR A 126 -15.46 -7.45 -3.49
C TYR A 126 -14.89 -8.37 -4.58
N ASN A 127 -14.80 -7.93 -5.83
CA ASN A 127 -14.23 -8.74 -6.91
C ASN A 127 -12.79 -9.16 -6.61
N ILE A 128 -11.99 -8.28 -5.99
CA ILE A 128 -10.63 -8.64 -5.59
C ILE A 128 -10.63 -9.71 -4.50
N ILE A 129 -11.56 -9.63 -3.55
CA ILE A 129 -11.72 -10.67 -2.53
C ILE A 129 -12.10 -12.00 -3.17
N ASP A 130 -13.06 -12.00 -4.09
CA ASP A 130 -13.51 -13.21 -4.77
C ASP A 130 -12.37 -13.86 -5.57
N GLU A 131 -11.60 -13.06 -6.32
CA GLU A 131 -10.41 -13.56 -7.03
C GLU A 131 -9.34 -14.12 -6.08
N MET A 132 -9.11 -13.47 -4.94
CA MET A 132 -8.17 -13.97 -3.93
C MET A 132 -8.63 -15.27 -3.27
N LYS A 133 -9.96 -15.45 -3.10
CA LYS A 133 -10.55 -16.71 -2.63
C LYS A 133 -10.31 -17.83 -3.66
N GLU A 134 -10.56 -17.58 -4.93
CA GLU A 134 -10.30 -18.54 -6.01
C GLU A 134 -8.83 -18.95 -6.08
N GLU A 135 -7.92 -18.05 -5.77
CA GLU A 135 -6.47 -18.28 -5.77
C GLU A 135 -5.90 -18.83 -4.45
N GLY A 136 -6.71 -18.90 -3.39
CA GLY A 136 -6.32 -19.43 -2.06
C GLY A 136 -5.48 -18.45 -1.23
N ASP A 137 -5.36 -17.20 -1.65
CA ASP A 137 -4.61 -16.18 -0.88
C ASP A 137 -5.46 -15.54 0.23
N TRP A 138 -6.80 -15.53 0.07
CA TRP A 138 -7.71 -14.98 1.08
C TRP A 138 -7.72 -15.80 2.37
N GLU A 139 -7.69 -17.13 2.28
CA GLU A 139 -7.65 -18.05 3.42
C GLU A 139 -6.39 -17.86 4.27
N ILE A 140 -5.30 -17.34 3.65
CA ILE A 140 -4.09 -17.04 4.40
C ILE A 140 -4.33 -15.84 5.31
N LEU A 141 -4.96 -14.79 4.78
CA LEU A 141 -5.30 -13.60 5.57
C LEU A 141 -6.25 -13.97 6.72
N GLN A 142 -7.24 -14.82 6.44
CA GLN A 142 -8.21 -15.25 7.44
C GLN A 142 -7.60 -16.05 8.59
N ARG A 143 -6.55 -16.84 8.36
CA ARG A 143 -5.85 -17.57 9.43
C ARG A 143 -5.24 -16.66 10.50
N TYR A 144 -4.98 -15.42 10.15
CA TYR A 144 -4.41 -14.39 11.04
C TYR A 144 -5.43 -13.37 11.50
N SER A 145 -6.68 -13.53 11.08
CA SER A 145 -7.80 -12.68 11.50
C SER A 145 -8.62 -13.37 12.56
N ASP A 146 -9.08 -12.66 13.57
CA ASP A 146 -10.00 -13.18 14.60
C ASP A 146 -11.45 -13.35 14.09
N PHE A 147 -11.70 -13.04 12.81
CA PHE A 147 -13.02 -13.09 12.20
C PHE A 147 -13.20 -14.32 11.33
N GLU A 148 -14.42 -14.90 11.34
CA GLU A 148 -14.79 -15.97 10.43
C GLU A 148 -14.87 -15.45 8.98
N PHE A 149 -14.88 -16.39 8.03
CA PHE A 149 -14.71 -16.15 6.60
C PHE A 149 -15.62 -15.07 5.98
N ASP A 150 -16.87 -14.90 6.47
CA ASP A 150 -17.82 -13.92 5.98
C ASP A 150 -17.98 -12.70 6.90
N ASP A 151 -17.27 -12.68 8.02
CA ASP A 151 -17.33 -11.61 8.98
C ASP A 151 -16.18 -10.62 8.74
N PHE A 152 -16.53 -9.34 8.71
CA PHE A 152 -15.57 -8.24 8.69
C PHE A 152 -15.56 -7.59 10.07
N ALA A 153 -14.46 -6.92 10.39
CA ALA A 153 -14.36 -6.19 11.65
C ALA A 153 -15.60 -5.32 11.88
N PRO A 154 -16.13 -5.29 13.11
CA PRO A 154 -17.34 -4.51 13.42
C PRO A 154 -17.12 -3.03 13.15
N LYS A 155 -18.06 -2.41 12.45
CA LYS A 155 -18.03 -0.96 12.25
C LYS A 155 -18.07 -0.23 13.59
N GLY A 156 -17.23 0.78 13.73
CA GLY A 156 -17.25 1.66 14.89
C GLY A 156 -16.59 1.10 16.14
N LYS A 157 -15.80 0.03 16.02
CA LYS A 157 -14.93 -0.42 17.09
C LYS A 157 -13.88 0.68 17.34
N ALA A 158 -13.80 1.18 18.58
CA ALA A 158 -12.76 2.14 18.92
C ALA A 158 -11.37 1.50 18.77
N ARG A 159 -10.37 2.25 18.30
CA ARG A 159 -9.02 1.76 18.13
C ARG A 159 -8.45 1.10 19.40
N THR A 160 -8.80 1.64 20.56
CA THR A 160 -8.42 1.10 21.87
C THR A 160 -8.97 -0.30 22.15
N GLU A 161 -9.94 -0.76 21.37
CA GLU A 161 -10.54 -2.09 21.49
C GLU A 161 -9.88 -3.11 20.53
N TYR A 162 -8.93 -2.67 19.71
CA TYR A 162 -8.23 -3.56 18.80
C TYR A 162 -7.18 -4.39 19.54
N GLU A 163 -7.20 -5.68 19.28
CA GLU A 163 -6.12 -6.58 19.65
C GLU A 163 -5.01 -6.53 18.58
N ASN A 164 -3.85 -7.04 18.93
CA ASN A 164 -2.72 -7.10 18.01
C ASN A 164 -2.85 -8.29 17.06
N VAL A 165 -3.80 -8.18 16.12
CA VAL A 165 -4.11 -9.18 15.09
C VAL A 165 -4.34 -8.51 13.75
N LEU A 166 -4.56 -9.32 12.72
CA LEU A 166 -5.00 -8.83 11.42
C LEU A 166 -6.52 -8.64 11.44
N TYR A 167 -7.01 -7.50 10.99
CA TYR A 167 -8.42 -7.18 10.79
C TYR A 167 -8.72 -7.11 9.30
N LEU A 168 -9.68 -7.90 8.84
CA LEU A 168 -10.20 -7.84 7.48
C LEU A 168 -11.43 -6.94 7.44
N GLU A 169 -11.30 -5.81 6.78
CA GLU A 169 -12.36 -4.83 6.67
C GLU A 169 -13.17 -4.96 5.38
N ARG A 170 -14.40 -4.46 5.42
CA ARG A 170 -15.23 -4.38 4.21
C ARG A 170 -14.51 -3.59 3.12
N PRO A 171 -14.65 -4.00 1.85
CA PRO A 171 -14.08 -3.25 0.75
C PRO A 171 -14.46 -1.78 0.78
N GLY A 172 -13.47 -0.92 0.55
CA GLY A 172 -13.68 0.52 0.51
C GLY A 172 -12.47 1.34 0.93
N CYS A 173 -12.71 2.59 1.24
CA CYS A 173 -11.65 3.53 1.61
C CYS A 173 -11.32 3.52 3.12
N ASN A 174 -12.19 3.04 3.98
CA ASN A 174 -11.98 2.85 5.42
C ASN A 174 -11.20 3.98 6.11
N LEU A 175 -10.00 3.70 6.62
CA LEU A 175 -9.14 4.68 7.26
C LEU A 175 -8.86 5.90 6.37
N CYS A 176 -8.64 5.68 5.06
CA CYS A 176 -8.38 6.76 4.10
C CYS A 176 -9.51 7.82 4.07
N MET A 177 -10.75 7.41 4.27
CA MET A 177 -11.88 8.33 4.40
C MET A 177 -12.10 8.81 5.85
N GLY A 178 -11.51 8.13 6.83
CA GLY A 178 -11.69 8.45 8.25
C GLY A 178 -13.13 8.26 8.74
N ASN A 179 -13.87 7.33 8.13
CA ASN A 179 -15.29 7.13 8.40
C ASN A 179 -15.66 5.72 8.88
N GLN A 180 -14.79 4.76 8.70
CA GLN A 180 -15.00 3.37 9.14
C GLN A 180 -13.97 2.99 10.19
N GLU A 181 -12.70 3.30 9.91
CA GLU A 181 -11.59 3.09 10.80
C GLU A 181 -10.96 4.41 11.20
N LYS A 182 -10.50 4.48 12.44
CA LYS A 182 -9.82 5.64 13.00
C LYS A 182 -8.73 5.20 13.96
N ALA A 183 -7.67 5.98 13.99
CA ALA A 183 -6.62 5.86 14.99
C ALA A 183 -7.00 6.58 16.27
N ALA A 184 -6.46 6.14 17.39
CA ALA A 184 -6.59 6.86 18.65
C ALA A 184 -5.65 8.08 18.71
N LYS A 185 -5.94 8.98 19.61
CA LYS A 185 -5.10 10.13 19.88
C LYS A 185 -3.70 9.69 20.33
N GLY A 186 -2.70 10.19 19.65
CA GLY A 186 -1.30 9.88 19.94
C GLY A 186 -0.74 8.68 19.21
N ASP A 187 -1.57 7.94 18.46
CA ASP A 187 -1.10 6.81 17.67
C ASP A 187 -0.16 7.24 16.54
N THR A 188 0.81 6.39 16.26
CA THR A 188 1.58 6.40 15.02
C THR A 188 0.99 5.38 14.05
N VAL A 189 0.44 5.86 12.96
CA VAL A 189 -0.17 5.04 11.90
C VAL A 189 0.78 4.91 10.73
N LEU A 190 1.06 3.70 10.31
CA LEU A 190 1.78 3.42 9.08
C LEU A 190 0.82 2.85 8.04
N ALA A 191 0.63 3.53 6.92
CA ALA A 191 -0.42 3.21 5.96
C ALA A 191 0.04 3.26 4.50
N THR A 192 -0.65 2.51 3.65
CA THR A 192 -0.54 2.64 2.19
C THR A 192 -1.40 3.77 1.62
N SER A 193 -2.19 4.43 2.46
CA SER A 193 -3.08 5.52 2.07
C SER A 193 -2.31 6.81 1.80
N THR A 194 -2.63 7.48 0.69
CA THR A 194 -2.04 8.78 0.33
C THR A 194 -2.78 9.98 0.93
N ARG A 195 -3.88 9.77 1.65
CA ARG A 195 -4.69 10.83 2.25
C ARG A 195 -4.41 10.97 3.74
N LEU A 196 -3.19 11.37 4.06
CA LEU A 196 -2.68 11.47 5.41
C LEU A 196 -2.58 12.93 5.88
N PHE A 197 -3.67 13.69 5.79
CA PHE A 197 -3.69 15.05 6.32
C PHE A 197 -4.23 15.10 7.74
N GLN A 198 -3.83 16.12 8.46
CA GLN A 198 -4.15 16.34 9.88
C GLN A 198 -5.64 16.15 10.19
N GLY A 199 -5.95 15.43 11.27
CA GLY A 199 -7.31 15.18 11.72
C GLY A 199 -8.11 14.18 10.87
N ARG A 200 -7.53 13.65 9.78
CA ARG A 200 -8.25 12.73 8.88
C ARG A 200 -8.47 11.36 9.50
N VAL A 201 -7.41 10.80 10.06
CA VAL A 201 -7.40 9.41 10.55
C VAL A 201 -7.60 9.29 12.05
N VAL A 202 -7.77 10.38 12.76
CA VAL A 202 -7.95 10.39 14.22
C VAL A 202 -9.42 10.48 14.60
N GLU A 203 -9.80 9.88 15.72
CA GLU A 203 -11.18 9.79 16.19
C GLU A 203 -11.78 11.17 16.52
N ASP A 204 -11.00 12.06 17.10
CA ASP A 204 -11.39 13.44 17.40
C ASP A 204 -10.53 14.43 16.59
N SER A 205 -11.15 15.04 15.59
CA SER A 205 -10.47 16.00 14.71
C SER A 205 -10.15 17.35 15.37
N THR A 206 -10.68 17.62 16.56
CA THR A 206 -10.47 18.89 17.28
C THR A 206 -9.15 18.91 18.03
N GLU A 207 -8.66 17.74 18.43
CA GLU A 207 -7.37 17.60 19.06
C GLU A 207 -6.39 16.85 18.15
N LYS A 208 -5.58 17.62 17.44
CA LYS A 208 -4.44 17.17 16.69
C LYS A 208 -3.67 16.10 17.43
N LYS A 209 -3.38 14.93 16.90
CA LYS A 209 -2.20 14.14 17.28
C LYS A 209 -2.37 12.66 17.05
N CYS A 210 -2.48 12.33 15.78
CA CYS A 210 -2.06 11.05 15.26
C CYS A 210 -0.95 11.34 14.26
N GLU A 211 0.17 10.67 14.38
CA GLU A 211 1.22 10.73 13.39
C GLU A 211 0.90 9.73 12.29
N SER A 212 0.90 10.17 11.05
CA SER A 212 0.52 9.33 9.90
C SER A 212 1.67 9.25 8.91
N LEU A 213 2.18 8.06 8.70
CA LEU A 213 3.29 7.78 7.81
C LEU A 213 2.81 6.97 6.61
N LEU A 214 3.28 7.31 5.42
CA LEU A 214 2.99 6.59 4.18
C LEU A 214 4.14 5.65 3.84
N ALA A 215 3.83 4.37 3.60
CA ALA A 215 4.82 3.40 3.18
C ALA A 215 4.22 2.36 2.21
N SER A 216 5.09 1.59 1.58
CA SER A 216 4.68 0.47 0.76
C SER A 216 4.07 -0.66 1.59
N THR A 217 3.24 -1.49 0.96
CA THR A 217 2.58 -2.63 1.61
C THR A 217 3.54 -3.52 2.41
N PRO A 218 4.71 -3.93 1.91
CA PRO A 218 5.63 -4.75 2.69
C PRO A 218 6.12 -4.09 3.98
N VAL A 219 6.39 -2.79 3.94
CA VAL A 219 6.84 -2.04 5.12
C VAL A 219 5.73 -1.95 6.17
N VAL A 220 4.48 -1.70 5.74
CA VAL A 220 3.33 -1.61 6.65
C VAL A 220 3.07 -2.95 7.35
N VAL A 221 3.07 -4.06 6.59
CA VAL A 221 2.85 -5.41 7.15
C VAL A 221 3.92 -5.75 8.17
N LEU A 222 5.19 -5.55 7.80
CA LEU A 222 6.30 -5.87 8.69
C LEU A 222 6.31 -4.98 9.94
N ALA A 223 5.98 -3.70 9.79
CA ALA A 223 5.88 -2.80 10.93
C ALA A 223 4.78 -3.18 11.91
N ALA A 224 3.63 -3.68 11.45
CA ALA A 224 2.57 -4.18 12.31
C ALA A 224 3.03 -5.44 13.09
N ILE A 225 3.78 -6.34 12.45
CA ILE A 225 4.35 -7.53 13.09
C ILE A 225 5.39 -7.13 14.14
N LEU A 226 6.23 -6.15 13.86
CA LEU A 226 7.30 -5.70 14.76
C LEU A 226 6.84 -4.69 15.83
N GLY A 227 5.71 -4.01 15.63
CA GLY A 227 5.24 -2.87 16.46
C GLY A 227 6.10 -1.61 16.28
N ARG A 228 6.92 -1.58 15.24
CA ARG A 228 7.86 -0.49 14.92
C ARG A 228 8.24 -0.51 13.44
N THR A 229 8.86 0.55 12.97
CA THR A 229 9.47 0.53 11.64
C THR A 229 10.54 -0.58 11.56
N PRO A 230 10.64 -1.29 10.40
CA PRO A 230 11.68 -2.31 10.22
C PRO A 230 13.06 -1.69 9.97
N THR A 231 14.11 -2.48 10.21
CA THR A 231 15.43 -2.21 9.65
C THR A 231 15.51 -2.68 8.19
N VAL A 232 16.55 -2.28 7.46
CA VAL A 232 16.75 -2.73 6.08
C VAL A 232 16.95 -4.24 6.01
N GLU A 233 17.68 -4.81 6.96
CA GLU A 233 17.93 -6.25 7.04
C GLU A 233 16.64 -7.03 7.28
N GLU A 234 15.82 -6.57 8.22
CA GLU A 234 14.51 -7.17 8.50
C GLU A 234 13.58 -7.09 7.28
N TYR A 235 13.57 -5.94 6.60
CA TYR A 235 12.81 -5.76 5.38
C TYR A 235 13.27 -6.73 4.28
N LYS A 236 14.58 -6.77 3.98
CA LYS A 236 15.13 -7.64 2.95
C LYS A 236 14.85 -9.12 3.24
N ALA A 237 14.97 -9.54 4.49
CA ALA A 237 14.66 -10.91 4.89
C ALA A 237 13.15 -11.24 4.74
N ALA A 238 12.26 -10.30 5.06
CA ALA A 238 10.82 -10.51 4.97
C ALA A 238 10.30 -10.62 3.53
N VAL A 239 10.95 -9.92 2.58
CA VAL A 239 10.56 -9.95 1.17
C VAL A 239 11.39 -10.92 0.34
N GLU A 240 12.36 -11.62 0.94
CA GLU A 240 13.21 -12.57 0.24
C GLU A 240 12.39 -13.66 -0.46
N GLY A 241 12.65 -13.87 -1.75
CA GLY A 241 11.93 -14.85 -2.57
C GLY A 241 10.52 -14.42 -2.99
N ILE A 242 10.05 -13.24 -2.61
CA ILE A 242 8.82 -12.65 -3.13
C ILE A 242 9.16 -11.84 -4.38
N ASP A 243 8.69 -12.30 -5.53
CA ASP A 243 8.80 -11.52 -6.77
C ASP A 243 7.73 -10.41 -6.79
N LEU A 244 8.07 -9.27 -6.24
CA LEU A 244 7.16 -8.12 -6.13
C LEU A 244 6.69 -7.62 -7.50
N THR A 245 7.44 -7.87 -8.58
CA THR A 245 7.08 -7.44 -9.94
C THR A 245 5.84 -8.18 -10.47
N LYS A 246 5.58 -9.39 -10.01
CA LYS A 246 4.38 -10.17 -10.37
C LYS A 246 3.09 -9.57 -9.82
N PHE A 247 3.20 -8.70 -8.84
CA PHE A 247 2.07 -8.08 -8.19
C PHE A 247 1.83 -6.63 -8.65
N ALA A 248 2.68 -6.12 -9.56
CA ALA A 248 2.46 -4.82 -10.18
C ALA A 248 1.15 -4.80 -10.98
N PRO A 249 0.44 -3.68 -11.05
CA PRO A 249 -0.77 -3.57 -11.87
C PRO A 249 -0.47 -3.94 -13.32
N PRO A 250 -1.36 -4.69 -13.99
CA PRO A 250 -1.12 -5.16 -15.36
C PRO A 250 -0.93 -4.04 -16.39
N ASN A 251 -1.26 -2.81 -16.06
CA ASN A 251 -1.11 -1.63 -16.91
C ASN A 251 0.16 -0.82 -16.66
N GLN A 252 0.97 -1.19 -15.70
CA GLN A 252 2.37 -0.78 -15.71
C GLN A 252 3.09 -1.66 -16.75
N VAL A 253 2.74 -1.43 -18.01
CA VAL A 253 3.65 -1.77 -19.10
C VAL A 253 4.95 -1.08 -18.71
N PRO A 254 6.07 -1.80 -18.54
CA PRO A 254 7.35 -1.14 -18.45
C PRO A 254 7.33 -0.18 -19.63
N LEU A 255 7.53 1.08 -19.40
CA LEU A 255 7.93 2.01 -20.47
C LEU A 255 9.20 1.36 -20.98
N ALA A 256 8.96 0.47 -21.94
CA ALA A 256 9.91 -0.51 -22.36
C ALA A 256 11.13 0.24 -22.81
N ALA A 257 12.26 -0.17 -22.31
CA ALA A 257 13.41 -0.52 -23.11
C ALA A 257 13.66 0.34 -24.37
N ASN A 258 13.07 1.50 -24.51
CA ASN A 258 13.45 2.56 -25.41
C ASN A 258 14.16 3.72 -24.67
N SER A 259 14.60 3.47 -23.47
CA SER A 259 15.49 4.35 -22.72
C SER A 259 16.90 4.50 -23.33
N ALA A 260 17.08 4.11 -24.57
CA ALA A 260 18.30 4.44 -25.33
C ALA A 260 18.26 5.84 -25.96
N HIS A 261 17.19 6.62 -25.72
CA HIS A 261 17.04 7.97 -26.26
C HIS A 261 16.22 8.87 -25.32
N PHE A 262 16.62 8.93 -24.07
CA PHE A 262 16.31 10.08 -23.25
C PHE A 262 17.60 10.75 -22.84
#